data_ab7656852217984bcfc7553355ecec65
#
_entry.id   ab7656852217984bcfc7553355ecec65
#
_cell.length_a   1.000
_cell.length_b   1.000
_cell.length_c   1.000
_cell.angle_alpha   90.00
_cell.angle_beta   90.00
_cell.angle_gamma   90.00
#
_symmetry.space_group_name_H-M   'P 1'
#
loop_
_entity.id
_entity.type
_entity.pdbx_description
1 polymer ?
#
loop_
_entity_poly.entity_id
_entity_poly.type
_entity_poly.pdbx_seq_one_letter_code
_entity_poly.pdbx_strand_id
1 'polypeptide(L)'
;MDAEGDIIRQMLDLTEKETKMSEKQRRIVAASIELFAEKGYAGTSTNEIAKKAGVAEGTIFRHYKTKKDLLMAITMPTLIGGVIPFLAQSFVKEVFESEYPDFQSFIREIIVNRFDF
;
A
#
# COMPACT_ATOMS: atom_id res chain seq x y z
N MET A 1 9.95 17.50 9.12
CA MET A 1 9.51 16.46 8.19
C MET A 1 8.73 15.44 8.97
N ASP A 2 7.46 15.30 8.71
CA ASP A 2 6.71 14.34 9.48
C ASP A 2 6.70 12.96 8.81
N ALA A 3 6.61 11.92 9.65
CA ALA A 3 6.61 10.53 9.18
C ALA A 3 5.43 10.25 8.24
N GLU A 4 4.34 10.98 8.42
CA GLU A 4 3.15 10.85 7.60
C GLU A 4 3.43 11.28 6.15
N GLY A 5 4.15 12.39 5.97
CA GLY A 5 4.54 12.85 4.65
C GLY A 5 5.48 11.88 3.93
N ASP A 6 6.39 11.27 4.68
CA ASP A 6 7.30 10.27 4.12
C ASP A 6 6.57 9.00 3.70
N ILE A 7 5.58 8.56 4.48
CA ILE A 7 4.77 7.39 4.15
C ILE A 7 3.97 7.64 2.88
N ILE A 8 3.36 8.81 2.75
CA ILE A 8 2.59 9.18 1.56
C ILE A 8 3.48 9.16 0.32
N ARG A 9 4.68 9.71 0.42
CA ARG A 9 5.64 9.73 -0.69
C ARG A 9 6.04 8.31 -1.10
N GLN A 10 6.31 7.44 -0.14
CA GLN A 10 6.66 6.05 -0.40
C GLN A 10 5.52 5.30 -1.08
N MET A 11 4.29 5.50 -0.63
CA MET A 11 3.12 4.89 -1.25
C MET A 11 2.97 5.33 -2.70
N LEU A 12 3.15 6.62 -2.96
CA LEU A 12 3.05 7.15 -4.32
C LEU A 12 4.13 6.58 -5.23
N ASP A 13 5.37 6.50 -4.74
CA ASP A 13 6.48 5.94 -5.50
C ASP A 13 6.24 4.47 -5.87
N LEU A 14 5.75 3.68 -4.93
CA LEU A 14 5.46 2.27 -5.18
C LEU A 14 4.33 2.11 -6.20
N THR A 15 3.30 2.93 -6.09
CA THR A 15 2.18 2.89 -7.02
C THR A 15 2.62 3.26 -8.44
N GLU A 16 3.46 4.27 -8.57
CA GLU A 16 4.01 4.68 -9.87
C GLU A 16 4.85 3.58 -10.52
N LYS A 17 5.70 2.92 -9.73
CA LYS A 17 6.56 1.84 -10.24
C LYS A 17 5.75 0.67 -10.77
N GLU A 18 4.67 0.31 -10.07
CA GLU A 18 3.86 -0.85 -10.45
C GLU A 18 2.96 -0.58 -11.65
N THR A 19 2.45 0.64 -11.80
CA THR A 19 1.38 0.93 -12.76
C THR A 19 1.77 1.79 -13.95
N LYS A 20 2.95 2.42 -13.93
CA LYS A 20 3.39 3.36 -14.99
C LYS A 20 2.31 4.38 -15.30
N MET A 21 1.88 5.12 -14.31
CA MET A 21 0.76 6.04 -14.41
C MET A 21 1.05 7.26 -15.29
N SER A 22 -0.02 7.76 -15.94
CA SER A 22 0.02 9.06 -16.61
C SER A 22 0.11 10.17 -15.56
N GLU A 23 0.40 11.40 -16.01
CA GLU A 23 0.47 12.57 -15.13
C GLU A 23 -0.86 12.81 -14.41
N LYS A 24 -1.99 12.68 -15.13
CA LYS A 24 -3.31 12.85 -14.51
C LYS A 24 -3.59 11.79 -13.47
N GLN A 25 -3.26 10.53 -13.77
CA GLN A 25 -3.43 9.45 -12.80
C GLN A 25 -2.57 9.69 -11.56
N ARG A 26 -1.34 10.15 -11.74
CA ARG A 26 -0.44 10.47 -10.63
C ARG A 26 -1.06 11.53 -9.72
N ARG A 27 -1.64 12.59 -10.30
CA ARG A 27 -2.28 13.64 -9.51
C ARG A 27 -3.50 13.13 -8.77
N ILE A 28 -4.30 12.26 -9.41
CA ILE A 28 -5.47 11.65 -8.79
C ILE A 28 -5.04 10.78 -7.59
N VAL A 29 -4.03 9.95 -7.80
CA VAL A 29 -3.53 9.05 -6.75
C VAL A 29 -2.96 9.85 -5.59
N ALA A 30 -2.15 10.86 -5.86
CA ALA A 30 -1.58 11.71 -4.82
C ALA A 30 -2.65 12.42 -4.00
N ALA A 31 -3.65 13.00 -4.67
CA ALA A 31 -4.76 13.67 -4.01
C ALA A 31 -5.58 12.70 -3.16
N SER A 32 -5.79 11.50 -3.67
CA SER A 32 -6.55 10.45 -2.97
C SER A 32 -5.84 10.02 -1.70
N ILE A 33 -4.53 9.79 -1.77
CA ILE A 33 -3.74 9.38 -0.61
C ILE A 33 -3.83 10.46 0.48
N GLU A 34 -3.65 11.72 0.10
CA GLU A 34 -3.69 12.82 1.06
C GLU A 34 -5.06 12.95 1.72
N LEU A 35 -6.12 12.89 0.94
CA LEU A 35 -7.49 13.04 1.47
C LEU A 35 -7.91 11.84 2.31
N PHE A 36 -7.57 10.62 1.88
CA PHE A 36 -7.86 9.43 2.67
C PHE A 36 -7.11 9.46 4.00
N ALA A 37 -5.87 9.91 4.01
CA ALA A 37 -5.08 10.03 5.24
C ALA A 37 -5.66 11.09 6.17
N GLU A 38 -6.15 12.20 5.61
CA GLU A 38 -6.66 13.32 6.40
C GLU A 38 -8.08 13.09 6.89
N LYS A 39 -8.97 12.63 6.02
CA LYS A 39 -10.41 12.52 6.29
C LYS A 39 -10.92 11.09 6.43
N GLY A 40 -10.11 10.10 6.10
CA GLY A 40 -10.52 8.72 6.02
C GLY A 40 -11.24 8.41 4.72
N TYR A 41 -11.38 7.12 4.43
CA TYR A 41 -12.03 6.67 3.20
C TYR A 41 -13.49 7.11 3.12
N ALA A 42 -14.25 6.87 4.20
CA ALA A 42 -15.66 7.22 4.23
C ALA A 42 -15.89 8.72 4.16
N GLY A 43 -14.98 9.52 4.69
CA GLY A 43 -15.10 10.97 4.72
C GLY A 43 -14.64 11.68 3.46
N THR A 44 -14.15 10.94 2.47
CA THR A 44 -13.61 11.51 1.23
C THR A 44 -14.51 11.18 0.05
N SER A 45 -14.84 12.18 -0.75
CA SER A 45 -15.63 11.99 -1.97
C SER A 45 -14.74 12.07 -3.20
N THR A 46 -15.19 11.45 -4.29
CA THR A 46 -14.50 11.53 -5.58
C THR A 46 -14.47 12.95 -6.12
N ASN A 47 -15.49 13.75 -5.79
CA ASN A 47 -15.54 15.16 -6.16
C ASN A 47 -14.40 15.95 -5.50
N GLU A 48 -14.15 15.71 -4.21
CA GLU A 48 -13.06 16.36 -3.49
C GLU A 48 -11.69 15.95 -4.07
N ILE A 49 -11.56 14.68 -4.43
CA ILE A 49 -10.34 14.17 -5.05
C ILE A 49 -10.09 14.88 -6.38
N ALA A 50 -11.14 15.01 -7.21
CA ALA A 50 -11.05 15.68 -8.50
C ALA A 50 -10.60 17.13 -8.35
N LYS A 51 -11.20 17.85 -7.41
CA LYS A 51 -10.84 19.23 -7.15
C LYS A 51 -9.40 19.38 -6.71
N LYS A 52 -8.95 18.53 -5.80
CA LYS A 52 -7.58 18.58 -5.30
C LYS A 52 -6.58 18.20 -6.38
N ALA A 53 -6.91 17.23 -7.22
CA ALA A 53 -6.06 16.79 -8.31
C ALA A 53 -6.06 17.75 -9.50
N GLY A 54 -7.01 18.68 -9.54
CA GLY A 54 -7.13 19.62 -10.65
C GLY A 54 -7.63 18.96 -11.92
N VAL A 55 -8.52 17.98 -11.81
CA VAL A 55 -9.11 17.27 -12.95
C VAL A 55 -10.63 17.25 -12.80
N ALA A 56 -11.32 16.93 -13.90
CA ALA A 56 -12.76 16.71 -13.86
C ALA A 56 -13.05 15.37 -13.18
N GLU A 57 -14.20 15.29 -12.48
CA GLU A 57 -14.59 14.05 -11.82
C GLU A 57 -14.73 12.90 -12.80
N GLY A 58 -15.21 13.18 -14.04
CA GLY A 58 -15.28 12.18 -15.09
C GLY A 58 -13.93 11.58 -15.46
N THR A 59 -12.84 12.32 -15.28
CA THR A 59 -11.50 11.81 -15.52
C THR A 59 -11.15 10.72 -14.52
N ILE A 60 -11.58 10.89 -13.26
CA ILE A 60 -11.38 9.85 -12.24
C ILE A 60 -12.12 8.58 -12.64
N PHE A 61 -13.39 8.71 -13.04
CA PHE A 61 -14.22 7.56 -13.40
C PHE A 61 -13.75 6.84 -14.67
N ARG A 62 -12.97 7.51 -15.52
CA ARG A 62 -12.36 6.85 -16.66
C ARG A 62 -11.29 5.86 -16.26
N HIS A 63 -10.56 6.16 -15.21
CA HIS A 63 -9.48 5.31 -14.71
C HIS A 63 -9.93 4.36 -13.61
N TYR A 64 -10.86 4.80 -12.76
CA TYR A 64 -11.33 4.05 -11.60
C TYR A 64 -12.84 4.17 -11.52
N LYS A 65 -13.53 3.06 -11.71
CA LYS A 65 -15.00 3.06 -11.77
C LYS A 65 -15.66 3.49 -10.47
N THR A 66 -15.05 3.16 -9.34
CA THR A 66 -15.60 3.50 -8.02
C THR A 66 -14.47 4.01 -7.12
N LYS A 67 -14.86 4.65 -6.02
CA LYS A 67 -13.92 5.07 -4.98
C LYS A 67 -13.17 3.87 -4.41
N LYS A 68 -13.84 2.72 -4.31
CA LYS A 68 -13.23 1.49 -3.83
C LYS A 68 -12.13 1.01 -4.78
N ASP A 69 -12.38 1.06 -6.09
CA ASP A 69 -11.37 0.70 -7.09
C ASP A 69 -10.14 1.59 -6.98
N LEU A 70 -10.35 2.87 -6.74
CA LEU A 70 -9.26 3.82 -6.54
C LEU A 70 -8.46 3.47 -5.28
N LEU A 71 -9.14 3.16 -4.18
CA LEU A 71 -8.48 2.76 -2.95
C LEU A 71 -7.64 1.48 -3.15
N MET A 72 -8.21 0.50 -3.83
CA MET A 72 -7.51 -0.76 -4.11
C MET A 72 -6.28 -0.53 -4.99
N ALA A 73 -6.40 0.33 -5.99
CA ALA A 73 -5.28 0.65 -6.88
C ALA A 73 -4.12 1.32 -6.13
N ILE A 74 -4.43 2.10 -5.10
CA ILE A 74 -3.42 2.76 -4.27
C ILE A 74 -2.80 1.80 -3.27
N THR A 75 -3.62 1.01 -2.58
CA THR A 75 -3.18 0.21 -1.45
C THR A 75 -2.50 -1.10 -1.85
N MET A 76 -2.95 -1.74 -2.93
CA MET A 76 -2.41 -3.03 -3.32
C MET A 76 -0.91 -3.01 -3.65
N PRO A 77 -0.40 -2.09 -4.48
CA PRO A 77 1.04 -2.04 -4.71
C PRO A 77 1.83 -1.76 -3.44
N THR A 78 1.31 -0.91 -2.55
CA THR A 78 1.97 -0.59 -1.29
C THR A 78 1.99 -1.81 -0.37
N LEU A 79 0.88 -2.53 -0.25
CA LEU A 79 0.80 -3.72 0.58
C LEU A 79 1.75 -4.81 0.07
N ILE A 80 1.70 -5.10 -1.22
CA ILE A 80 2.49 -6.18 -1.82
C ILE A 80 3.98 -5.82 -1.86
N GLY A 81 4.30 -4.58 -2.20
CA GLY A 81 5.69 -4.15 -2.38
C GLY A 81 6.37 -3.63 -1.12
N GLY A 82 5.62 -3.30 -0.07
CA GLY A 82 6.19 -2.65 1.10
C GLY A 82 5.68 -3.16 2.43
N VAL A 83 4.39 -3.00 2.71
CA VAL A 83 3.85 -3.27 4.05
C VAL A 83 3.90 -4.76 4.40
N ILE A 84 3.41 -5.62 3.51
CA ILE A 84 3.37 -7.06 3.78
C ILE A 84 4.78 -7.64 3.93
N PRO A 85 5.74 -7.38 3.02
CA PRO A 85 7.11 -7.84 3.23
C PRO A 85 7.75 -7.30 4.50
N PHE A 86 7.50 -6.02 4.83
CA PHE A 86 8.02 -5.41 6.06
C PHE A 86 7.48 -6.11 7.29
N LEU A 87 6.18 -6.33 7.36
CA LEU A 87 5.54 -7.01 8.49
C LEU A 87 5.99 -8.47 8.59
N ALA A 88 6.14 -9.14 7.43
CA ALA A 88 6.62 -10.51 7.40
C ALA A 88 8.04 -10.60 7.95
N GLN A 89 8.92 -9.69 7.55
CA GLN A 89 10.29 -9.65 8.07
C GLN A 89 10.32 -9.36 9.57
N SER A 90 9.52 -8.41 10.02
CA SER A 90 9.44 -8.07 11.45
C SER A 90 8.91 -9.24 12.26
N PHE A 91 7.89 -9.92 11.76
CA PHE A 91 7.32 -11.09 12.42
C PHE A 91 8.33 -12.22 12.51
N VAL A 92 9.02 -12.52 11.40
CA VAL A 92 10.03 -13.57 11.35
C VAL A 92 11.16 -13.25 12.32
N LYS A 93 11.64 -12.01 12.32
CA LYS A 93 12.69 -11.58 13.23
C LYS A 93 12.28 -11.74 14.68
N GLU A 94 11.07 -11.27 15.02
CA GLU A 94 10.54 -11.35 16.37
C GLU A 94 10.38 -12.80 16.84
N VAL A 95 9.85 -13.66 15.98
CA VAL A 95 9.65 -15.07 16.28
C VAL A 95 10.98 -15.80 16.39
N PHE A 96 11.93 -15.56 15.47
CA PHE A 96 13.19 -16.28 15.44
C PHE A 96 14.22 -15.76 16.44
N GLU A 97 14.10 -14.52 16.88
CA GLU A 97 14.96 -13.95 17.91
C GLU A 97 14.37 -14.01 19.31
N SER A 98 13.11 -14.45 19.43
CA SER A 98 12.47 -14.58 20.73
C SER A 98 12.97 -15.82 21.46
N GLU A 99 12.66 -15.90 22.77
CA GLU A 99 13.11 -16.95 23.66
C GLU A 99 12.37 -18.28 23.50
N TYR A 100 12.03 -18.65 22.26
CA TYR A 100 11.35 -19.92 21.99
C TYR A 100 12.16 -20.76 21.02
N PRO A 101 13.28 -21.35 21.48
CA PRO A 101 14.11 -22.17 20.61
C PRO A 101 13.39 -23.36 20.00
N ASP A 102 12.42 -23.93 20.74
CA ASP A 102 11.61 -25.05 20.25
C ASP A 102 10.77 -24.70 19.04
N PHE A 103 10.21 -23.49 19.04
CA PHE A 103 9.42 -23.01 17.92
C PHE A 103 10.26 -22.77 16.70
N GLN A 104 11.46 -22.22 16.88
CA GLN A 104 12.42 -22.04 15.80
C GLN A 104 12.81 -23.38 15.18
N SER A 105 13.11 -24.35 16.01
CA SER A 105 13.47 -25.69 15.54
C SER A 105 12.32 -26.34 14.78
N PHE A 106 11.10 -26.17 15.26
CA PHE A 106 9.90 -26.72 14.63
C PHE A 106 9.70 -26.15 13.23
N ILE A 107 9.79 -24.83 13.10
CA ILE A 107 9.60 -24.17 11.81
C ILE A 107 10.75 -24.52 10.86
N ARG A 108 11.97 -24.57 11.38
CA ARG A 108 13.14 -24.94 10.59
C ARG A 108 13.00 -26.36 10.04
N GLU A 109 12.51 -27.29 10.84
CA GLU A 109 12.23 -28.66 10.40
C GLU A 109 11.18 -28.71 9.30
N ILE A 110 10.10 -27.94 9.43
CA ILE A 110 9.05 -27.88 8.40
C ILE A 110 9.62 -27.37 7.08
N ILE A 111 10.44 -26.32 7.14
CA ILE A 111 11.04 -25.73 5.95
C ILE A 111 12.02 -26.70 5.31
N VAL A 112 12.89 -27.31 6.10
CA VAL A 112 13.88 -28.28 5.59
C VAL A 112 13.19 -29.49 4.97
N ASN A 113 12.19 -30.04 5.65
CA ASN A 113 11.46 -31.20 5.14
C ASN A 113 10.72 -30.90 3.84
N ARG A 114 10.31 -29.66 3.63
CA ARG A 114 9.63 -29.24 2.40
C ARG A 114 10.60 -29.15 1.22
N PHE A 115 11.86 -28.85 1.49
CA PHE A 115 12.87 -28.73 0.45
C PHE A 115 13.61 -30.05 0.17
N ASP A 116 13.46 -31.04 1.02
CA ASP A 116 14.11 -32.34 0.86
C ASP A 116 13.33 -33.33 0.01
N PHE A 117 12.35 -32.84 -0.72
CA PHE A 117 11.68 -33.67 -1.70
C PHE A 117 12.36 -33.55 -3.04
#